data_d31c8bf44d29c9a884e9384c712872f3
#
_entry.id   d31c8bf44d29c9a884e9384c712872f3
#
_cell.length_a   1.000
_cell.length_b   1.000
_cell.length_c   1.000
_cell.angle_alpha   90.00
_cell.angle_beta   90.00
_cell.angle_gamma   90.00
#
_symmetry.space_group_name_H-M   'P 1'
#
loop_
_entity.id
_entity.type
_entity.pdbx_description
1 polymer ?
#
loop_
_entity_poly.entity_id
_entity_poly.type
_entity_poly.pdbx_seq_one_letter_code
_entity_poly.pdbx_strand_id
1 'polypeptide(L)'
;MGVVMLSESGTAAFFERIEAALQRAGIAPVHIRHTAGDAIPASALADADVLLAYGHFRCTEEVMRAAPRLRAVVSPWVGTDGFDMEAATRLGIAVVNGQPDEHTQGMAEATVMMILAASYGLPQARHTMESGAARPAEPVAELLAGKTLGIVGLGQIGRRVAALLANWDITLKAHDPFARDVPDGIELLPLDDLLRTSDIVTLHMLLTEQTRHLIDATRLRLMKPDAILINTARGGLIDETALFQAMSSGHLRGAALDVFETEPLPMDSPLRRLPNILLTPHMIGQTKQSRAALVDLAVANVGALMSGTLPKTLRNRTVAETWLRRWADT
;
A
#
# COMPACT_ATOMS: atom_id res chain seq x y z
N MET A 1 7.87 4.55 -30.66
CA MET A 1 6.95 4.28 -29.56
C MET A 1 7.05 5.41 -28.53
N GLY A 2 5.91 5.99 -28.12
CA GLY A 2 5.84 7.14 -27.23
C GLY A 2 5.63 6.73 -25.78
N VAL A 3 6.46 7.24 -24.86
CA VAL A 3 6.26 7.12 -23.43
C VAL A 3 5.84 8.49 -22.89
N VAL A 4 4.69 8.55 -22.23
CA VAL A 4 4.22 9.75 -21.53
C VAL A 4 4.29 9.51 -20.03
N MET A 5 4.86 10.46 -19.31
CA MET A 5 4.98 10.42 -17.86
C MET A 5 4.13 11.53 -17.24
N LEU A 6 3.34 11.19 -16.23
CA LEU A 6 2.54 12.13 -15.47
C LEU A 6 3.00 12.17 -14.03
N SER A 7 3.44 13.35 -13.57
CA SER A 7 3.78 13.58 -12.17
C SER A 7 3.02 14.77 -11.60
N GLU A 8 2.79 14.75 -10.31
CA GLU A 8 2.30 15.89 -9.53
C GLU A 8 3.44 16.48 -8.67
N SER A 9 3.22 17.66 -8.08
CA SER A 9 4.25 18.39 -7.32
C SER A 9 4.94 17.54 -6.24
N GLY A 10 4.17 16.71 -5.52
CA GLY A 10 4.71 15.82 -4.47
C GLY A 10 5.53 14.64 -4.99
N THR A 11 5.41 14.30 -6.28
CA THR A 11 6.08 13.14 -6.89
C THR A 11 7.15 13.53 -7.92
N ALA A 12 7.23 14.80 -8.30
CA ALA A 12 8.05 15.30 -9.41
C ALA A 12 9.52 14.85 -9.34
N ALA A 13 10.17 15.03 -8.20
CA ALA A 13 11.57 14.64 -8.02
C ALA A 13 11.84 13.13 -8.22
N PHE A 14 10.86 12.29 -7.90
CA PHE A 14 10.97 10.86 -8.15
C PHE A 14 10.79 10.53 -9.63
N PHE A 15 9.84 11.18 -10.31
CA PHE A 15 9.64 11.03 -11.75
C PHE A 15 10.82 11.56 -12.57
N GLU A 16 11.48 12.64 -12.14
CA GLU A 16 12.73 13.13 -12.77
C GLU A 16 13.85 12.08 -12.72
N ARG A 17 13.95 11.31 -11.63
CA ARG A 17 14.90 10.18 -11.56
C ARG A 17 14.55 9.07 -12.54
N ILE A 18 13.28 8.74 -12.70
CA ILE A 18 12.81 7.74 -13.69
C ILE A 18 13.08 8.26 -15.10
N GLU A 19 12.76 9.53 -15.38
CA GLU A 19 13.02 10.18 -16.66
C GLU A 19 14.49 10.06 -17.06
N ALA A 20 15.39 10.47 -16.16
CA ALA A 20 16.83 10.36 -16.40
C ALA A 20 17.30 8.91 -16.62
N ALA A 21 16.66 7.94 -15.93
CA ALA A 21 16.98 6.52 -16.12
C ALA A 21 16.45 5.97 -17.45
N LEU A 22 15.24 6.35 -17.87
CA LEU A 22 14.70 6.02 -19.20
C LEU A 22 15.56 6.61 -20.33
N GLN A 23 15.98 7.87 -20.20
CA GLN A 23 16.87 8.51 -21.18
C GLN A 23 18.21 7.77 -21.31
N ARG A 24 18.82 7.32 -20.20
CA ARG A 24 20.02 6.48 -20.23
C ARG A 24 19.79 5.13 -20.91
N ALA A 25 18.56 4.60 -20.85
CA ALA A 25 18.16 3.38 -21.56
C ALA A 25 17.75 3.63 -23.02
N GLY A 26 17.93 4.85 -23.54
CA GLY A 26 17.58 5.21 -24.92
C GLY A 26 16.09 5.49 -25.15
N ILE A 27 15.31 5.66 -24.08
CA ILE A 27 13.88 5.97 -24.13
C ILE A 27 13.71 7.45 -23.77
N ALA A 28 13.17 8.26 -24.67
CA ALA A 28 12.91 9.69 -24.44
C ALA A 28 11.42 9.89 -24.08
N PRO A 29 11.03 9.98 -22.81
CA PRO A 29 9.65 10.20 -22.44
C PRO A 29 9.24 11.67 -22.60
N VAL A 30 7.95 11.90 -22.82
CA VAL A 30 7.33 13.22 -22.67
C VAL A 30 6.84 13.34 -21.22
N HIS A 31 7.46 14.20 -20.44
CA HIS A 31 7.12 14.39 -19.03
C HIS A 31 6.18 15.58 -18.84
N ILE A 32 4.99 15.31 -18.37
CA ILE A 32 3.94 16.30 -18.07
C ILE A 32 3.83 16.44 -16.57
N ARG A 33 4.08 17.66 -16.06
CA ARG A 33 3.78 18.00 -14.67
C ARG A 33 2.32 18.42 -14.58
N HIS A 34 1.58 17.73 -13.74
CA HIS A 34 0.14 17.82 -13.63
C HIS A 34 -0.24 18.26 -12.21
N THR A 35 -1.26 19.09 -12.09
CA THR A 35 -1.85 19.45 -10.80
C THR A 35 -3.07 18.56 -10.57
N ALA A 36 -3.23 18.03 -9.36
CA ALA A 36 -4.38 17.18 -9.04
C ALA A 36 -5.70 17.94 -9.34
N GLY A 37 -6.54 17.31 -10.18
CA GLY A 37 -7.80 17.90 -10.64
C GLY A 37 -7.76 18.56 -12.01
N ASP A 38 -6.60 18.85 -12.58
CA ASP A 38 -6.50 19.39 -13.94
C ASP A 38 -6.78 18.29 -14.99
N ALA A 39 -7.44 18.67 -16.07
CA ALA A 39 -7.63 17.79 -17.22
C ALA A 39 -6.33 17.67 -18.01
N ILE A 40 -5.95 16.43 -18.36
CA ILE A 40 -4.83 16.21 -19.27
C ILE A 40 -5.33 16.43 -20.69
N PRO A 41 -4.69 17.31 -21.49
CA PRO A 41 -5.09 17.51 -22.86
C PRO A 41 -4.99 16.19 -23.67
N ALA A 42 -6.05 15.83 -24.37
CA ALA A 42 -6.06 14.61 -25.20
C ALA A 42 -4.90 14.56 -26.21
N SER A 43 -4.49 15.75 -26.73
CA SER A 43 -3.33 15.87 -27.63
C SER A 43 -2.03 15.43 -26.98
N ALA A 44 -1.90 15.54 -25.65
CA ALA A 44 -0.70 15.11 -24.93
C ALA A 44 -0.61 13.58 -24.80
N LEU A 45 -1.72 12.87 -24.94
CA LEU A 45 -1.80 11.42 -24.85
C LEU A 45 -1.91 10.73 -26.22
N ALA A 46 -2.10 11.49 -27.30
CA ALA A 46 -2.38 10.95 -28.65
C ALA A 46 -1.31 9.97 -29.14
N ASP A 47 -0.05 10.22 -28.83
CA ASP A 47 1.10 9.41 -29.24
C ASP A 47 1.62 8.47 -28.15
N ALA A 48 0.91 8.35 -27.00
CA ALA A 48 1.31 7.50 -25.91
C ALA A 48 1.10 6.02 -26.23
N ASP A 49 2.17 5.24 -26.28
CA ASP A 49 2.11 3.77 -26.25
C ASP A 49 2.15 3.26 -24.80
N VAL A 50 2.88 3.94 -23.91
CA VAL A 50 2.95 3.66 -22.48
C VAL A 50 2.70 4.95 -21.69
N LEU A 51 1.76 4.89 -20.74
CA LEU A 51 1.48 5.96 -19.79
C LEU A 51 2.06 5.56 -18.42
N LEU A 52 3.07 6.28 -17.94
CA LEU A 52 3.62 6.11 -16.61
C LEU A 52 3.06 7.19 -15.69
N ALA A 53 2.25 6.80 -14.70
CA ALA A 53 1.52 7.73 -13.84
C ALA A 53 1.58 7.31 -12.36
N TYR A 54 1.42 8.28 -11.47
CA TYR A 54 1.32 7.99 -10.03
C TYR A 54 0.03 7.21 -9.72
N GLY A 55 0.08 6.32 -8.73
CA GLY A 55 -0.97 5.31 -8.48
C GLY A 55 -2.36 5.86 -8.13
N HIS A 56 -2.47 7.11 -7.69
CA HIS A 56 -3.74 7.80 -7.42
C HIS A 56 -4.25 8.63 -8.60
N PHE A 57 -3.49 8.68 -9.70
CA PHE A 57 -3.95 9.32 -10.92
C PHE A 57 -5.23 8.66 -11.42
N ARG A 58 -6.29 9.42 -11.65
CA ARG A 58 -7.57 8.91 -12.13
C ARG A 58 -7.48 8.55 -13.63
N CYS A 59 -6.87 7.40 -13.90
CA CYS A 59 -6.80 6.82 -15.24
C CYS A 59 -8.12 6.10 -15.57
N THR A 60 -9.11 6.90 -15.96
CA THR A 60 -10.46 6.44 -16.32
C THR A 60 -10.48 5.85 -17.73
N GLU A 61 -11.59 5.19 -18.10
CA GLU A 61 -11.80 4.72 -19.47
C GLU A 61 -11.69 5.87 -20.49
N GLU A 62 -12.17 7.07 -20.15
CA GLU A 62 -12.06 8.26 -21.02
C GLU A 62 -10.60 8.64 -21.29
N VAL A 63 -9.76 8.68 -20.26
CA VAL A 63 -8.32 8.94 -20.39
C VAL A 63 -7.65 7.89 -21.27
N MET A 64 -7.98 6.61 -21.09
CA MET A 64 -7.42 5.52 -21.89
C MET A 64 -7.86 5.61 -23.36
N ARG A 65 -9.09 5.99 -23.64
CA ARG A 65 -9.61 6.17 -25.01
C ARG A 65 -9.04 7.41 -25.71
N ALA A 66 -8.65 8.44 -24.96
CA ALA A 66 -7.96 9.61 -25.49
C ALA A 66 -6.53 9.28 -26.00
N ALA A 67 -6.00 8.11 -25.66
CA ALA A 67 -4.69 7.60 -26.08
C ALA A 67 -4.86 6.37 -26.99
N PRO A 68 -5.14 6.52 -28.30
CA PRO A 68 -5.55 5.42 -29.18
C PRO A 68 -4.46 4.37 -29.41
N ARG A 69 -3.20 4.70 -29.12
CA ARG A 69 -2.05 3.79 -29.21
C ARG A 69 -1.67 3.14 -27.89
N LEU A 70 -2.41 3.43 -26.81
CA LEU A 70 -2.04 3.01 -25.47
C LEU A 70 -2.04 1.49 -25.33
N ARG A 71 -0.89 0.95 -24.95
CA ARG A 71 -0.65 -0.48 -24.71
C ARG A 71 -0.68 -0.79 -23.22
N ALA A 72 -0.18 0.17 -22.41
CA ALA A 72 -0.06 -0.06 -20.99
C ALA A 72 -0.13 1.23 -20.17
N VAL A 73 -0.64 1.10 -18.94
CA VAL A 73 -0.53 2.08 -17.86
C VAL A 73 0.38 1.50 -16.79
N VAL A 74 1.41 2.24 -16.39
CA VAL A 74 2.43 1.82 -15.44
C VAL A 74 2.39 2.72 -14.22
N SER A 75 2.18 2.15 -13.03
CA SER A 75 2.46 2.82 -11.75
C SER A 75 3.90 2.50 -11.35
N PRO A 76 4.75 3.48 -11.06
CA PRO A 76 6.09 3.19 -10.53
C PRO A 76 6.06 2.72 -9.07
N TRP A 77 4.90 2.74 -8.41
CA TRP A 77 4.65 2.23 -7.06
C TRP A 77 3.74 1.00 -7.06
N VAL A 78 3.54 0.42 -5.88
CA VAL A 78 2.64 -0.74 -5.69
C VAL A 78 1.20 -0.39 -5.99
N GLY A 79 0.75 0.80 -5.53
CA GLY A 79 -0.64 1.25 -5.69
C GLY A 79 -1.02 1.52 -7.14
N THR A 80 -2.22 1.08 -7.50
CA THR A 80 -2.90 1.33 -8.78
C THR A 80 -4.35 1.74 -8.54
N ASP A 81 -4.62 2.30 -7.37
CA ASP A 81 -5.99 2.56 -6.88
C ASP A 81 -6.76 3.56 -7.75
N GLY A 82 -6.05 4.44 -8.46
CA GLY A 82 -6.64 5.40 -9.40
C GLY A 82 -6.89 4.85 -10.81
N PHE A 83 -6.45 3.64 -11.12
CA PHE A 83 -6.56 3.09 -12.48
C PHE A 83 -7.83 2.24 -12.63
N ASP A 84 -8.65 2.53 -13.63
CA ASP A 84 -9.83 1.73 -13.98
C ASP A 84 -9.37 0.38 -14.57
N MET A 85 -9.22 -0.60 -13.67
CA MET A 85 -8.72 -1.95 -13.99
C MET A 85 -9.62 -2.70 -14.95
N GLU A 86 -10.94 -2.52 -14.84
CA GLU A 86 -11.93 -3.18 -15.70
C GLU A 86 -11.91 -2.58 -17.09
N ALA A 87 -11.92 -1.25 -17.20
CA ALA A 87 -11.82 -0.57 -18.48
C ALA A 87 -10.50 -0.90 -19.19
N ALA A 88 -9.35 -0.88 -18.48
CA ALA A 88 -8.07 -1.26 -19.04
C ALA A 88 -8.13 -2.68 -19.64
N THR A 89 -8.70 -3.62 -18.89
CA THR A 89 -8.84 -5.03 -19.35
C THR A 89 -9.73 -5.13 -20.59
N ARG A 90 -10.89 -4.47 -20.61
CA ARG A 90 -11.79 -4.45 -21.78
C ARG A 90 -11.13 -3.83 -23.01
N LEU A 91 -10.31 -2.81 -22.82
CA LEU A 91 -9.61 -2.11 -23.90
C LEU A 91 -8.32 -2.83 -24.35
N GLY A 92 -7.93 -3.94 -23.70
CA GLY A 92 -6.71 -4.66 -24.03
C GLY A 92 -5.43 -3.92 -23.59
N ILE A 93 -5.54 -3.08 -22.55
CA ILE A 93 -4.44 -2.28 -22.00
C ILE A 93 -3.88 -2.98 -20.76
N ALA A 94 -2.58 -3.20 -20.72
CA ALA A 94 -1.90 -3.79 -19.57
C ALA A 94 -1.80 -2.77 -18.43
N VAL A 95 -2.11 -3.17 -17.21
CA VAL A 95 -1.83 -2.40 -16.00
C VAL A 95 -0.68 -3.04 -15.25
N VAL A 96 0.39 -2.27 -15.03
CA VAL A 96 1.64 -2.75 -14.45
C VAL A 96 2.00 -1.88 -13.24
N ASN A 97 2.57 -2.48 -12.21
CA ASN A 97 2.98 -1.74 -11.02
C ASN A 97 4.46 -1.93 -10.64
N GLY A 98 4.93 -1.09 -9.72
CA GLY A 98 6.25 -1.17 -9.12
C GLY A 98 6.20 -1.90 -7.78
N GLN A 99 6.56 -3.18 -7.76
CA GLN A 99 6.63 -3.97 -6.52
C GLN A 99 7.91 -4.80 -6.49
N PRO A 100 9.08 -4.16 -6.32
CA PRO A 100 10.34 -4.87 -6.15
C PRO A 100 10.43 -5.52 -4.77
N ASP A 101 11.32 -6.52 -4.64
CA ASP A 101 11.51 -7.25 -3.38
C ASP A 101 11.97 -6.33 -2.23
N GLU A 102 12.78 -5.32 -2.52
CA GLU A 102 13.22 -4.29 -1.56
C GLU A 102 12.05 -3.50 -0.97
N HIS A 103 11.00 -3.26 -1.76
CA HIS A 103 9.79 -2.61 -1.25
C HIS A 103 9.01 -3.54 -0.32
N THR A 104 8.84 -4.81 -0.73
CA THR A 104 8.17 -5.84 0.09
C THR A 104 8.90 -6.02 1.42
N GLN A 105 10.23 -6.09 1.39
CA GLN A 105 11.08 -6.17 2.59
C GLN A 105 10.93 -4.92 3.46
N GLY A 106 11.05 -3.73 2.88
CA GLY A 106 10.95 -2.46 3.62
C GLY A 106 9.59 -2.29 4.31
N MET A 107 8.49 -2.65 3.62
CA MET A 107 7.14 -2.63 4.22
C MET A 107 6.99 -3.63 5.36
N ALA A 108 7.55 -4.83 5.23
CA ALA A 108 7.49 -5.82 6.30
C ALA A 108 8.30 -5.40 7.53
N GLU A 109 9.51 -4.90 7.34
CA GLU A 109 10.35 -4.36 8.44
C GLU A 109 9.67 -3.17 9.14
N ALA A 110 9.11 -2.24 8.36
CA ALA A 110 8.36 -1.11 8.89
C ALA A 110 7.12 -1.56 9.68
N THR A 111 6.40 -2.57 9.21
CA THR A 111 5.26 -3.14 9.94
C THR A 111 5.71 -3.75 11.27
N VAL A 112 6.78 -4.53 11.29
CA VAL A 112 7.36 -5.10 12.53
C VAL A 112 7.79 -3.98 13.49
N MET A 113 8.42 -2.92 12.97
CA MET A 113 8.78 -1.74 13.77
C MET A 113 7.54 -1.08 14.37
N MET A 114 6.45 -0.90 13.61
CA MET A 114 5.21 -0.32 14.12
C MET A 114 4.54 -1.23 15.17
N ILE A 115 4.57 -2.55 14.98
CA ILE A 115 4.10 -3.53 15.98
C ILE A 115 4.88 -3.35 17.28
N LEU A 116 6.21 -3.31 17.22
CA LEU A 116 7.06 -3.11 18.40
C LEU A 116 6.81 -1.74 19.05
N ALA A 117 6.79 -0.67 18.26
CA ALA A 117 6.57 0.68 18.77
C ALA A 117 5.23 0.81 19.53
N ALA A 118 4.16 0.23 18.99
CA ALA A 118 2.85 0.23 19.64
C ALA A 118 2.83 -0.68 20.87
N SER A 119 3.42 -1.87 20.81
CA SER A 119 3.45 -2.84 21.92
C SER A 119 4.25 -2.31 23.12
N TYR A 120 5.33 -1.58 22.86
CA TYR A 120 6.18 -0.98 23.90
C TYR A 120 5.73 0.42 24.32
N GLY A 121 4.57 0.89 23.85
CA GLY A 121 4.01 2.18 24.25
C GLY A 121 4.87 3.38 23.83
N LEU A 122 5.60 3.29 22.71
CA LEU A 122 6.46 4.38 22.24
C LEU A 122 5.69 5.70 22.02
N PRO A 123 4.45 5.71 21.48
CA PRO A 123 3.65 6.93 21.35
C PRO A 123 3.40 7.60 22.70
N GLN A 124 3.03 6.82 23.73
CA GLN A 124 2.78 7.31 25.09
C GLN A 124 4.06 7.85 25.74
N ALA A 125 5.18 7.13 25.59
CA ALA A 125 6.47 7.56 26.11
C ALA A 125 6.90 8.89 25.48
N ARG A 126 6.74 9.04 24.17
CA ARG A 126 7.00 10.28 23.45
C ARG A 126 6.10 11.42 23.94
N HIS A 127 4.79 11.17 24.07
CA HIS A 127 3.84 12.16 24.58
C HIS A 127 4.22 12.63 26.00
N THR A 128 4.63 11.72 26.89
CA THR A 128 5.11 12.04 28.24
C THR A 128 6.31 12.97 28.19
N MET A 129 7.28 12.70 27.31
CA MET A 129 8.48 13.56 27.15
C MET A 129 8.11 14.94 26.59
N GLU A 130 7.24 15.01 25.58
CA GLU A 130 6.87 16.26 24.92
C GLU A 130 6.00 17.16 25.83
N SER A 131 5.13 16.57 26.64
CA SER A 131 4.25 17.29 27.56
C SER A 131 4.91 17.67 28.89
N GLY A 132 6.08 17.11 29.20
CA GLY A 132 6.72 17.25 30.51
C GLY A 132 5.97 16.57 31.65
N ALA A 133 5.03 15.66 31.34
CA ALA A 133 4.29 14.90 32.34
C ALA A 133 5.20 13.96 33.15
N ALA A 134 4.78 13.63 34.36
CA ALA A 134 5.48 12.64 35.18
C ALA A 134 5.44 11.25 34.49
N ARG A 135 6.52 10.48 34.70
CA ARG A 135 6.56 9.09 34.26
C ARG A 135 5.38 8.32 34.87
N PRO A 136 4.65 7.52 34.05
CA PRO A 136 3.61 6.62 34.58
C PRO A 136 4.14 5.70 35.69
N ALA A 137 3.36 5.50 36.74
CA ALA A 137 3.74 4.60 37.83
C ALA A 137 3.81 3.14 37.38
N GLU A 138 2.88 2.75 36.49
CA GLU A 138 2.81 1.40 35.93
C GLU A 138 3.36 1.37 34.50
N PRO A 139 4.06 0.28 34.11
CA PRO A 139 4.51 0.08 32.75
C PRO A 139 3.35 -0.02 31.75
N VAL A 140 3.48 0.62 30.61
CA VAL A 140 2.54 0.49 29.47
C VAL A 140 3.02 -0.50 28.42
N ALA A 141 4.29 -0.89 28.46
CA ALA A 141 4.92 -1.80 27.53
C ALA A 141 4.55 -3.27 27.81
N GLU A 142 4.32 -4.03 26.76
CA GLU A 142 4.11 -5.47 26.84
C GLU A 142 5.04 -6.24 25.89
N LEU A 143 5.46 -7.42 26.32
CA LEU A 143 6.24 -8.32 25.48
C LEU A 143 5.40 -8.86 24.32
N LEU A 144 6.06 -9.12 23.18
CA LEU A 144 5.44 -9.87 22.08
C LEU A 144 5.41 -11.37 22.34
N ALA A 145 6.36 -11.90 23.13
CA ALA A 145 6.40 -13.31 23.47
C ALA A 145 5.09 -13.79 24.08
N GLY A 146 4.57 -14.90 23.58
CA GLY A 146 3.29 -15.47 23.99
C GLY A 146 2.03 -14.78 23.44
N LYS A 147 2.16 -13.70 22.65
CA LYS A 147 1.05 -13.01 22.00
C LYS A 147 0.64 -13.70 20.69
N THR A 148 -0.59 -13.40 20.26
CA THR A 148 -1.13 -13.82 18.97
C THR A 148 -1.16 -12.63 18.02
N LEU A 149 -0.50 -12.75 16.85
CA LEU A 149 -0.58 -11.80 15.75
C LEU A 149 -1.55 -12.32 14.69
N GLY A 150 -2.60 -11.56 14.42
CA GLY A 150 -3.53 -11.76 13.33
C GLY A 150 -3.11 -10.95 12.09
N ILE A 151 -2.83 -11.64 10.99
CA ILE A 151 -2.44 -11.04 9.71
C ILE A 151 -3.65 -11.07 8.78
N VAL A 152 -4.20 -9.92 8.43
CA VAL A 152 -5.33 -9.78 7.51
C VAL A 152 -4.79 -9.47 6.12
N GLY A 153 -4.77 -10.48 5.25
CA GLY A 153 -4.13 -10.47 3.93
C GLY A 153 -2.76 -11.17 3.95
N LEU A 154 -2.71 -12.40 3.42
CA LEU A 154 -1.49 -13.23 3.36
C LEU A 154 -0.84 -13.16 1.96
N GLY A 155 -0.75 -11.92 1.42
CA GLY A 155 -0.01 -11.59 0.19
C GLY A 155 1.50 -11.52 0.42
N GLN A 156 2.25 -10.88 -0.48
CA GLN A 156 3.72 -10.78 -0.40
C GLN A 156 4.18 -10.13 0.90
N ILE A 157 3.58 -8.99 1.30
CA ILE A 157 3.96 -8.26 2.52
C ILE A 157 3.55 -9.05 3.76
N GLY A 158 2.30 -9.53 3.85
CA GLY A 158 1.82 -10.30 5.01
C GLY A 158 2.65 -11.58 5.26
N ARG A 159 3.01 -12.31 4.20
CA ARG A 159 3.93 -13.46 4.29
C ARG A 159 5.32 -13.05 4.77
N ARG A 160 5.83 -11.91 4.33
CA ARG A 160 7.14 -11.42 4.73
C ARG A 160 7.15 -10.98 6.19
N VAL A 161 6.08 -10.33 6.67
CA VAL A 161 5.88 -10.02 8.12
C VAL A 161 5.87 -11.31 8.94
N ALA A 162 5.10 -12.32 8.51
CA ALA A 162 5.08 -13.61 9.18
C ALA A 162 6.46 -14.25 9.24
N ALA A 163 7.22 -14.25 8.14
CA ALA A 163 8.56 -14.80 8.08
C ALA A 163 9.56 -14.09 8.99
N LEU A 164 9.46 -12.74 9.12
CA LEU A 164 10.30 -11.96 10.04
C LEU A 164 10.04 -12.30 11.51
N LEU A 165 8.80 -12.67 11.84
CA LEU A 165 8.36 -12.96 13.21
C LEU A 165 8.33 -14.46 13.55
N ALA A 166 8.64 -15.34 12.61
CA ALA A 166 8.53 -16.80 12.78
C ALA A 166 9.33 -17.37 13.98
N ASN A 167 10.39 -16.67 14.42
CA ASN A 167 11.25 -17.11 15.53
C ASN A 167 11.07 -16.27 16.82
N TRP A 168 9.96 -15.57 16.97
CA TRP A 168 9.75 -14.59 18.05
C TRP A 168 8.86 -15.09 19.19
N ASP A 169 8.67 -16.37 19.37
CA ASP A 169 7.74 -16.92 20.39
C ASP A 169 6.36 -16.23 20.35
N ILE A 170 5.81 -16.08 19.15
CA ILE A 170 4.52 -15.45 18.86
C ILE A 170 3.66 -16.43 18.06
N THR A 171 2.37 -16.51 18.36
CA THR A 171 1.43 -17.32 17.57
C THR A 171 0.99 -16.51 16.34
N LEU A 172 1.17 -17.08 15.14
CA LEU A 172 0.78 -16.46 13.89
C LEU A 172 -0.55 -17.02 13.40
N LYS A 173 -1.52 -16.13 13.16
CA LYS A 173 -2.80 -16.43 12.53
C LYS A 173 -3.00 -15.53 11.33
N ALA A 174 -3.73 -15.99 10.30
CA ALA A 174 -4.01 -15.19 9.13
C ALA A 174 -5.46 -15.34 8.67
N HIS A 175 -5.95 -14.29 8.02
CA HIS A 175 -7.17 -14.30 7.22
C HIS A 175 -6.84 -13.87 5.80
N ASP A 176 -7.07 -14.75 4.83
CA ASP A 176 -7.03 -14.42 3.41
C ASP A 176 -7.88 -15.45 2.66
N PRO A 177 -9.03 -15.06 2.09
CA PRO A 177 -9.93 -16.00 1.41
C PRO A 177 -9.34 -16.54 0.09
N PHE A 178 -8.26 -15.95 -0.39
CA PHE A 178 -7.58 -16.33 -1.62
C PHE A 178 -6.20 -16.96 -1.39
N ALA A 179 -5.80 -17.14 -0.14
CA ALA A 179 -4.49 -17.69 0.20
C ALA A 179 -4.32 -19.10 -0.37
N ARG A 180 -3.18 -19.32 -1.02
CA ARG A 180 -2.68 -20.64 -1.43
C ARG A 180 -1.29 -20.81 -0.84
N ASP A 181 -0.87 -22.07 -0.65
CA ASP A 181 0.48 -22.41 -0.16
C ASP A 181 0.82 -21.65 1.14
N VAL A 182 -0.05 -21.79 2.16
CA VAL A 182 0.11 -21.12 3.45
C VAL A 182 1.40 -21.61 4.10
N PRO A 183 2.29 -20.71 4.56
CA PRO A 183 3.52 -21.12 5.24
C PRO A 183 3.23 -21.90 6.51
N ASP A 184 4.10 -22.87 6.82
CA ASP A 184 4.01 -23.65 8.05
C ASP A 184 4.00 -22.75 9.29
N GLY A 185 3.23 -23.13 10.29
CA GLY A 185 3.11 -22.39 11.54
C GLY A 185 2.10 -21.23 11.50
N ILE A 186 1.36 -21.04 10.40
CA ILE A 186 0.29 -20.06 10.29
C ILE A 186 -1.07 -20.76 10.25
N GLU A 187 -1.95 -20.43 11.19
CA GLU A 187 -3.33 -20.89 11.22
C GLU A 187 -4.23 -19.94 10.39
N LEU A 188 -4.95 -20.47 9.38
CA LEU A 188 -5.95 -19.69 8.65
C LEU A 188 -7.29 -19.69 9.38
N LEU A 189 -7.87 -18.52 9.56
CA LEU A 189 -9.16 -18.33 10.23
C LEU A 189 -10.11 -17.43 9.41
N PRO A 190 -11.44 -17.56 9.62
CA PRO A 190 -12.39 -16.52 9.28
C PRO A 190 -12.00 -15.20 9.95
N LEU A 191 -12.29 -14.05 9.31
CA LEU A 191 -11.86 -12.74 9.80
C LEU A 191 -12.31 -12.48 11.23
N ASP A 192 -13.59 -12.72 11.53
CA ASP A 192 -14.14 -12.42 12.84
C ASP A 192 -13.51 -13.27 13.95
N ASP A 193 -13.14 -14.53 13.66
CA ASP A 193 -12.45 -15.41 14.62
C ASP A 193 -10.99 -15.00 14.81
N LEU A 194 -10.32 -14.54 13.72
CA LEU A 194 -8.99 -13.94 13.83
C LEU A 194 -9.03 -12.73 14.76
N LEU A 195 -9.98 -11.81 14.59
CA LEU A 195 -10.12 -10.62 15.42
C LEU A 195 -10.35 -10.95 16.91
N ARG A 196 -11.21 -11.94 17.19
CA ARG A 196 -11.49 -12.37 18.59
C ARG A 196 -10.29 -13.00 19.29
N THR A 197 -9.37 -13.59 18.54
CA THR A 197 -8.28 -14.38 19.12
C THR A 197 -6.92 -13.70 19.07
N SER A 198 -6.79 -12.55 18.39
CA SER A 198 -5.52 -11.84 18.21
C SER A 198 -5.32 -10.74 19.25
N ASP A 199 -4.10 -10.63 19.77
CA ASP A 199 -3.65 -9.52 20.62
C ASP A 199 -3.21 -8.32 19.78
N ILE A 200 -2.69 -8.61 18.57
CA ILE A 200 -2.25 -7.64 17.60
C ILE A 200 -2.86 -8.02 16.25
N VAL A 201 -3.43 -7.06 15.53
CA VAL A 201 -3.98 -7.24 14.19
C VAL A 201 -3.25 -6.32 13.21
N THR A 202 -2.76 -6.86 12.11
CA THR A 202 -2.10 -6.08 11.05
C THR A 202 -2.77 -6.30 9.69
N LEU A 203 -2.98 -5.21 8.95
CA LEU A 203 -3.72 -5.22 7.69
C LEU A 203 -2.77 -5.14 6.50
N HIS A 204 -2.93 -6.07 5.54
CA HIS A 204 -2.13 -6.17 4.30
C HIS A 204 -3.00 -6.47 3.08
N MET A 205 -4.25 -6.02 3.08
CA MET A 205 -5.21 -6.23 1.99
C MET A 205 -5.23 -5.05 1.02
N LEU A 206 -5.72 -5.32 -0.19
CA LEU A 206 -6.09 -4.28 -1.13
C LEU A 206 -7.39 -3.61 -0.70
N LEU A 207 -7.51 -2.32 -0.98
CA LEU A 207 -8.77 -1.60 -0.84
C LEU A 207 -9.63 -1.83 -2.10
N THR A 208 -10.81 -2.37 -1.90
CA THR A 208 -11.86 -2.56 -2.91
C THR A 208 -13.19 -2.12 -2.30
N GLU A 209 -14.27 -2.13 -3.06
CA GLU A 209 -15.59 -1.87 -2.49
C GLU A 209 -15.96 -2.89 -1.40
N GLN A 210 -15.56 -4.15 -1.56
CA GLN A 210 -15.83 -5.23 -0.60
C GLN A 210 -14.96 -5.15 0.67
N THR A 211 -13.80 -4.51 0.59
CA THR A 211 -12.89 -4.37 1.72
C THR A 211 -12.91 -2.97 2.34
N ARG A 212 -13.69 -2.04 1.77
CA ARG A 212 -13.89 -0.72 2.37
C ARG A 212 -14.55 -0.87 3.73
N HIS A 213 -13.96 -0.19 4.73
CA HIS A 213 -14.35 -0.29 6.13
C HIS A 213 -14.47 -1.76 6.61
N LEU A 214 -13.55 -2.61 6.12
CA LEU A 214 -13.47 -4.00 6.55
C LEU A 214 -13.38 -4.10 8.07
N ILE A 215 -12.69 -3.15 8.69
CA ILE A 215 -12.60 -2.97 10.15
C ILE A 215 -13.52 -1.82 10.54
N ASP A 216 -14.79 -2.13 10.69
CA ASP A 216 -15.85 -1.23 11.12
C ASP A 216 -16.06 -1.28 12.66
N ALA A 217 -17.04 -0.52 13.16
CA ALA A 217 -17.37 -0.49 14.59
C ALA A 217 -17.75 -1.88 15.15
N THR A 218 -18.33 -2.75 14.33
CA THR A 218 -18.70 -4.10 14.78
C THR A 218 -17.47 -4.97 14.95
N ARG A 219 -16.55 -4.95 13.98
CA ARG A 219 -15.32 -5.72 14.01
C ARG A 219 -14.32 -5.19 15.02
N LEU A 220 -14.25 -3.87 15.24
CA LEU A 220 -13.46 -3.30 16.33
C LEU A 220 -13.91 -3.83 17.69
N ARG A 221 -15.23 -3.99 17.93
CA ARG A 221 -15.75 -4.62 19.16
C ARG A 221 -15.45 -6.10 19.29
N LEU A 222 -15.18 -6.83 18.20
CA LEU A 222 -14.77 -8.23 18.24
C LEU A 222 -13.31 -8.39 18.66
N MET A 223 -12.48 -7.38 18.44
CA MET A 223 -11.09 -7.42 18.88
C MET A 223 -11.03 -7.56 20.40
N LYS A 224 -9.96 -8.21 20.88
CA LYS A 224 -9.75 -8.33 22.33
C LYS A 224 -9.69 -6.94 22.98
N PRO A 225 -10.19 -6.78 24.21
CA PRO A 225 -9.78 -5.65 25.03
C PRO A 225 -8.25 -5.55 25.06
N ASP A 226 -7.72 -4.34 25.01
CA ASP A 226 -6.28 -4.07 24.98
C ASP A 226 -5.54 -4.55 23.71
N ALA A 227 -6.25 -4.95 22.64
CA ALA A 227 -5.62 -5.26 21.37
C ALA A 227 -4.99 -4.02 20.71
N ILE A 228 -4.05 -4.29 19.81
CA ILE A 228 -3.39 -3.27 18.97
C ILE A 228 -3.78 -3.48 17.50
N LEU A 229 -4.09 -2.39 16.80
CA LEU A 229 -4.39 -2.41 15.37
C LEU A 229 -3.29 -1.70 14.57
N ILE A 230 -2.75 -2.38 13.56
CA ILE A 230 -1.71 -1.86 12.66
C ILE A 230 -2.27 -1.77 11.24
N ASN A 231 -2.13 -0.61 10.61
CA ASN A 231 -2.50 -0.46 9.20
C ASN A 231 -1.39 0.24 8.40
N THR A 232 -0.72 -0.53 7.56
CA THR A 232 0.28 -0.07 6.58
C THR A 232 -0.16 -0.36 5.14
N ALA A 233 -1.45 -0.67 4.93
CA ALA A 233 -1.98 -1.06 3.63
C ALA A 233 -2.74 0.09 2.94
N ARG A 234 -3.99 0.35 3.37
CA ARG A 234 -4.83 1.45 2.85
C ARG A 234 -5.74 1.98 3.95
N GLY A 235 -5.90 3.30 4.04
CA GLY A 235 -6.72 3.95 5.07
C GLY A 235 -8.17 3.50 5.05
N GLY A 236 -8.79 3.45 3.90
CA GLY A 236 -10.19 3.05 3.74
C GLY A 236 -10.53 1.60 4.14
N LEU A 237 -9.56 0.79 4.60
CA LEU A 237 -9.82 -0.51 5.24
C LEU A 237 -10.42 -0.38 6.63
N ILE A 238 -10.21 0.76 7.29
CA ILE A 238 -10.69 1.06 8.64
C ILE A 238 -11.70 2.20 8.56
N ASP A 239 -12.80 2.10 9.28
CA ASP A 239 -13.64 3.25 9.64
C ASP A 239 -12.91 4.06 10.72
N GLU A 240 -12.29 5.19 10.33
CA GLU A 240 -11.49 6.02 11.23
C GLU A 240 -12.33 6.63 12.39
N THR A 241 -13.61 6.89 12.15
CA THR A 241 -14.52 7.38 13.19
C THR A 241 -14.75 6.31 14.24
N ALA A 242 -15.01 5.08 13.82
CA ALA A 242 -15.18 3.95 14.72
C ALA A 242 -13.87 3.61 15.46
N LEU A 243 -12.72 3.70 14.80
CA LEU A 243 -11.42 3.52 15.44
C LEU A 243 -11.19 4.56 16.54
N PHE A 244 -11.46 5.85 16.24
CA PHE A 244 -11.34 6.90 17.24
C PHE A 244 -12.22 6.61 18.49
N GLN A 245 -13.44 6.13 18.30
CA GLN A 245 -14.33 5.76 19.42
C GLN A 245 -13.78 4.58 20.23
N ALA A 246 -13.31 3.53 19.55
CA ALA A 246 -12.73 2.35 20.22
C ALA A 246 -11.46 2.69 21.02
N MET A 247 -10.61 3.58 20.48
CA MET A 247 -9.42 4.07 21.15
C MET A 247 -9.75 4.98 22.35
N SER A 248 -10.69 5.92 22.15
CA SER A 248 -11.09 6.89 23.18
C SER A 248 -11.82 6.25 24.35
N SER A 249 -12.56 5.16 24.12
CA SER A 249 -13.21 4.37 25.19
C SER A 249 -12.23 3.48 25.96
N GLY A 250 -10.99 3.35 25.51
CA GLY A 250 -10.00 2.44 26.10
C GLY A 250 -10.23 0.96 25.74
N HIS A 251 -11.09 0.65 24.75
CA HIS A 251 -11.28 -0.72 24.28
C HIS A 251 -10.01 -1.26 23.60
N LEU A 252 -9.40 -0.46 22.72
CA LEU A 252 -8.10 -0.78 22.14
C LEU A 252 -6.99 -0.09 22.91
N ARG A 253 -5.91 -0.81 23.17
CA ARG A 253 -4.71 -0.28 23.84
C ARG A 253 -3.92 0.68 22.97
N GLY A 254 -3.87 0.43 21.66
CA GLY A 254 -3.09 1.24 20.74
C GLY A 254 -3.42 0.98 19.28
N ALA A 255 -2.96 1.90 18.43
CA ALA A 255 -2.93 1.72 16.99
C ALA A 255 -1.67 2.31 16.38
N ALA A 256 -1.28 1.79 15.21
CA ALA A 256 -0.22 2.39 14.40
C ALA A 256 -0.65 2.41 12.93
N LEU A 257 -0.75 3.62 12.36
CA LEU A 257 -1.29 3.87 11.03
C LEU A 257 -0.29 4.63 10.18
N ASP A 258 0.01 4.12 8.99
CA ASP A 258 0.79 4.84 7.96
C ASP A 258 -0.12 5.41 6.86
N VAL A 259 -1.39 5.02 6.85
CA VAL A 259 -2.36 5.33 5.79
C VAL A 259 -3.70 5.78 6.37
N PHE A 260 -4.42 6.65 5.63
CA PHE A 260 -5.64 7.30 6.11
C PHE A 260 -6.72 7.33 5.03
N GLU A 261 -7.99 7.51 5.44
CA GLU A 261 -9.10 7.67 4.50
C GLU A 261 -8.93 8.93 3.64
N THR A 262 -8.39 9.98 4.24
CA THR A 262 -8.02 11.22 3.54
C THR A 262 -6.54 11.48 3.75
N GLU A 263 -5.79 11.54 2.68
CA GLU A 263 -4.35 11.82 2.68
C GLU A 263 -4.03 13.13 1.93
N PRO A 264 -3.25 14.03 2.54
CA PRO A 264 -2.66 13.98 3.89
C PRO A 264 -3.71 14.00 4.99
N LEU A 265 -3.43 13.30 6.13
CA LEU A 265 -4.34 13.31 7.29
C LEU A 265 -4.64 14.76 7.71
N PRO A 266 -5.91 15.20 7.76
CA PRO A 266 -6.28 16.55 8.14
C PRO A 266 -5.70 16.98 9.49
N MET A 267 -5.34 18.26 9.61
CA MET A 267 -4.72 18.79 10.85
C MET A 267 -5.67 18.74 12.05
N ASP A 268 -6.97 18.80 11.80
CA ASP A 268 -8.04 18.74 12.81
C ASP A 268 -8.54 17.32 13.08
N SER A 269 -7.98 16.31 12.41
CA SER A 269 -8.34 14.90 12.63
C SER A 269 -8.26 14.55 14.12
N PRO A 270 -9.30 13.94 14.69
CA PRO A 270 -9.32 13.55 16.11
C PRO A 270 -8.26 12.48 16.43
N LEU A 271 -7.85 11.67 15.47
CA LEU A 271 -6.78 10.67 15.65
C LEU A 271 -5.47 11.30 16.12
N ARG A 272 -5.15 12.54 15.69
CA ARG A 272 -3.94 13.26 16.12
C ARG A 272 -3.88 13.58 17.61
N ARG A 273 -5.01 13.52 18.30
CA ARG A 273 -5.13 13.86 19.74
C ARG A 273 -4.97 12.64 20.66
N LEU A 274 -4.98 11.43 20.09
CA LEU A 274 -4.85 10.20 20.87
C LEU A 274 -3.40 10.01 21.31
N PRO A 275 -3.14 9.81 22.62
CA PRO A 275 -1.77 9.65 23.12
C PRO A 275 -1.17 8.27 22.81
N ASN A 276 -2.01 7.30 22.46
CA ASN A 276 -1.67 5.89 22.27
C ASN A 276 -1.74 5.47 20.79
N ILE A 277 -1.60 6.42 19.85
CA ILE A 277 -1.56 6.15 18.42
C ILE A 277 -0.23 6.59 17.80
N LEU A 278 0.34 5.77 16.93
CA LEU A 278 1.47 6.13 16.07
C LEU A 278 0.94 6.46 14.68
N LEU A 279 1.24 7.66 14.19
CA LEU A 279 0.82 8.13 12.87
C LEU A 279 2.05 8.47 12.03
N THR A 280 2.09 7.98 10.79
CA THR A 280 3.14 8.29 9.81
C THR A 280 2.50 8.61 8.45
N PRO A 281 3.12 9.49 7.63
CA PRO A 281 2.46 10.08 6.47
C PRO A 281 2.66 9.24 5.19
N HIS A 282 2.21 7.99 5.18
CA HIS A 282 2.26 7.05 4.05
C HIS A 282 3.68 6.90 3.44
N MET A 283 4.67 6.75 4.31
CA MET A 283 6.07 6.66 3.88
C MET A 283 6.91 5.63 4.64
N ILE A 284 6.32 4.95 5.61
CA ILE A 284 7.09 4.17 6.59
C ILE A 284 7.91 3.05 5.95
N GLY A 285 7.44 2.45 4.86
CA GLY A 285 8.14 1.40 4.12
C GLY A 285 9.06 1.90 3.01
N GLN A 286 9.21 3.23 2.83
CA GLN A 286 10.03 3.81 1.79
C GLN A 286 11.50 3.87 2.24
N THR A 287 12.30 2.89 1.84
CA THR A 287 13.75 2.87 2.10
C THR A 287 14.52 3.45 0.91
N LYS A 288 15.80 3.80 1.12
CA LYS A 288 16.70 4.21 0.04
C LYS A 288 16.82 3.12 -1.03
N GLN A 289 16.87 1.85 -0.60
CA GLN A 289 16.96 0.68 -1.44
C GLN A 289 15.67 0.49 -2.26
N SER A 290 14.49 0.53 -1.63
CA SER A 290 13.23 0.39 -2.33
C SER A 290 13.00 1.51 -3.35
N ARG A 291 13.42 2.76 -3.02
CA ARG A 291 13.34 3.90 -3.95
C ARG A 291 14.24 3.73 -5.17
N ALA A 292 15.44 3.16 -5.02
CA ALA A 292 16.30 2.85 -6.15
C ALA A 292 15.72 1.73 -7.01
N ALA A 293 15.32 0.61 -6.39
CA ALA A 293 14.75 -0.54 -7.09
C ALA A 293 13.44 -0.20 -7.83
N LEU A 294 12.62 0.73 -7.30
CA LEU A 294 11.41 1.21 -7.99
C LEU A 294 11.74 1.95 -9.30
N VAL A 295 12.83 2.74 -9.32
CA VAL A 295 13.29 3.40 -10.56
C VAL A 295 13.73 2.36 -11.60
N ASP A 296 14.56 1.40 -11.18
CA ASP A 296 15.08 0.37 -12.07
C ASP A 296 13.95 -0.53 -12.61
N LEU A 297 12.99 -0.89 -11.76
CA LEU A 297 11.82 -1.68 -12.16
C LEU A 297 10.88 -0.91 -13.09
N ALA A 298 10.69 0.40 -12.88
CA ALA A 298 9.90 1.22 -13.80
C ALA A 298 10.51 1.25 -15.21
N VAL A 299 11.85 1.41 -15.31
CA VAL A 299 12.57 1.36 -16.58
C VAL A 299 12.45 -0.02 -17.23
N ALA A 300 12.63 -1.09 -16.46
CA ALA A 300 12.51 -2.47 -16.96
C ALA A 300 11.09 -2.76 -17.46
N ASN A 301 10.06 -2.34 -16.72
CA ASN A 301 8.66 -2.50 -17.11
C ASN A 301 8.34 -1.76 -18.42
N VAL A 302 8.74 -0.50 -18.52
CA VAL A 302 8.54 0.29 -19.74
C VAL A 302 9.28 -0.35 -20.93
N GLY A 303 10.54 -0.73 -20.75
CA GLY A 303 11.34 -1.40 -21.79
C GLY A 303 10.71 -2.71 -22.28
N ALA A 304 10.23 -3.55 -21.36
CA ALA A 304 9.53 -4.80 -21.69
C ALA A 304 8.26 -4.53 -22.51
N LEU A 305 7.42 -3.58 -22.07
CA LEU A 305 6.19 -3.23 -22.77
C LEU A 305 6.46 -2.68 -24.18
N MET A 306 7.52 -1.88 -24.34
CA MET A 306 7.92 -1.35 -25.64
C MET A 306 8.47 -2.44 -26.57
N SER A 307 9.05 -3.51 -26.03
CA SER A 307 9.54 -4.66 -26.81
C SER A 307 8.49 -5.76 -27.04
N GLY A 308 7.20 -5.50 -26.73
CA GLY A 308 6.14 -6.48 -26.91
C GLY A 308 6.11 -7.58 -25.85
N THR A 309 6.75 -7.37 -24.68
CA THR A 309 6.82 -8.35 -23.59
C THR A 309 6.01 -7.86 -22.37
N LEU A 310 5.24 -8.75 -21.77
CA LEU A 310 4.50 -8.44 -20.54
C LEU A 310 5.37 -8.59 -19.29
N PRO A 311 5.48 -7.53 -18.45
CA PRO A 311 6.20 -7.60 -17.20
C PRO A 311 5.59 -8.59 -16.19
N LYS A 312 6.42 -9.14 -15.29
CA LYS A 312 5.96 -10.01 -14.19
C LYS A 312 5.01 -9.31 -13.22
N THR A 313 5.10 -7.98 -13.14
CA THR A 313 4.25 -7.12 -12.28
C THR A 313 2.92 -6.71 -12.94
N LEU A 314 2.47 -7.45 -13.96
CA LEU A 314 1.15 -7.29 -14.56
C LEU A 314 0.03 -7.53 -13.53
N ARG A 315 -0.87 -6.55 -13.40
CA ARG A 315 -1.96 -6.55 -12.42
C ARG A 315 -3.26 -7.17 -12.97
N ASN A 316 -3.67 -6.78 -14.16
CA ASN A 316 -4.86 -7.31 -14.84
C ASN A 316 -4.51 -8.53 -15.72
N ARG A 317 -4.13 -9.64 -15.08
CA ARG A 317 -3.58 -10.85 -15.75
C ARG A 317 -4.44 -11.39 -16.88
N THR A 318 -5.75 -11.21 -16.81
CA THR A 318 -6.70 -11.64 -17.82
C THR A 318 -6.54 -10.91 -19.17
N VAL A 319 -5.85 -9.77 -19.21
CA VAL A 319 -5.56 -9.04 -20.45
C VAL A 319 -4.48 -9.73 -21.30
N ALA A 320 -3.67 -10.60 -20.71
CA ALA A 320 -2.41 -11.08 -21.28
C ALA A 320 -2.56 -11.64 -22.71
N GLU A 321 -3.53 -12.53 -22.94
CA GLU A 321 -3.74 -13.14 -24.26
C GLU A 321 -4.15 -12.11 -25.31
N THR A 322 -5.06 -11.20 -24.97
CA THR A 322 -5.51 -10.12 -25.88
C THR A 322 -4.39 -9.13 -26.17
N TRP A 323 -3.60 -8.80 -25.14
CA TRP A 323 -2.48 -7.88 -25.27
C TRP A 323 -1.38 -8.46 -26.15
N LEU A 324 -0.98 -9.72 -25.93
CA LEU A 324 0.06 -10.40 -26.74
C LEU A 324 -0.35 -10.51 -28.21
N ARG A 325 -1.60 -10.90 -28.50
CA ARG A 325 -2.10 -10.93 -29.89
C ARG A 325 -2.03 -9.60 -30.61
N ARG A 326 -2.14 -8.49 -29.86
CA ARG A 326 -2.14 -7.13 -30.45
C ARG A 326 -0.75 -6.53 -30.56
N TRP A 327 0.18 -6.86 -29.67
CA TRP A 327 1.40 -6.11 -29.48
C TRP A 327 2.71 -6.92 -29.46
N ALA A 328 2.69 -8.26 -29.43
CA ALA A 328 3.91 -9.07 -29.35
C ALA A 328 4.79 -8.99 -30.62
N ASP A 329 4.19 -8.66 -31.76
CA ASP A 329 4.88 -8.64 -33.07
C ASP A 329 5.09 -7.21 -33.59
N THR A 330 4.96 -6.19 -32.75
CA THR A 330 5.14 -4.78 -33.08
C THR A 330 6.25 -4.13 -32.27
#